data_c856ecb4668c16af4df79545414f0be6
#
_entry.id   c856ecb4668c16af4df79545414f0be6
#
_cell.length_a   1.000
_cell.length_b   1.000
_cell.length_c   1.000
_cell.angle_alpha   90.00
_cell.angle_beta   90.00
_cell.angle_gamma   90.00
#
_symmetry.space_group_name_H-M   'P 1'
#
loop_
_entity.id
_entity.type
_entity.pdbx_description
1 polymer ?
#
loop_
_entity_poly.entity_id
_entity_poly.type
_entity_poly.pdbx_seq_one_letter_code
_entity_poly.pdbx_strand_id
1 'polypeptide(L)'
;MSEISTYKLIKEKLQAIPPNQKGSLFEKISKHFLKEHDSANEYESIDLWNDWELRGKEGDRGIDMVVTTTSKEYIAVQCKYHQNNISLNDIATFLTQLQSGVGEVRFKKGIIISTSNLSSNALKAIEQIRSNGMGIDIDEITEEDFIYSQIDWEKLDTTQSELPLCE
;
A
#
# COMPACT_ATOMS: atom_id res chain seq x y z
N MET A 1 16.07 0.99 23.21
CA MET A 1 16.01 1.45 21.82
C MET A 1 14.58 1.44 21.34
N SER A 2 14.12 2.51 20.78
CA SER A 2 12.76 2.61 20.34
C SER A 2 12.59 2.09 18.91
N GLU A 3 11.39 1.70 18.57
CA GLU A 3 11.03 1.26 17.24
C GLU A 3 11.27 2.34 16.19
N ILE A 4 11.22 3.59 16.61
CA ILE A 4 11.52 4.72 15.74
C ILE A 4 12.92 4.57 15.13
N SER A 5 13.88 4.13 15.93
CA SER A 5 15.24 3.94 15.45
C SER A 5 15.32 2.85 14.39
N THR A 6 14.55 1.80 14.56
CA THR A 6 14.55 0.67 13.61
C THR A 6 14.02 1.11 12.24
N TYR A 7 12.92 1.83 12.20
CA TYR A 7 12.39 2.31 10.92
C TYR A 7 13.35 3.30 10.26
N LYS A 8 14.08 4.08 11.06
CA LYS A 8 15.04 5.03 10.52
C LYS A 8 16.05 4.33 9.62
N LEU A 9 16.52 3.16 10.01
CA LEU A 9 17.48 2.41 9.19
C LEU A 9 16.89 2.01 7.84
N ILE A 10 15.64 1.60 7.83
CA ILE A 10 14.94 1.25 6.59
C ILE A 10 14.78 2.49 5.71
N LYS A 11 14.43 3.61 6.32
CA LYS A 11 14.28 4.86 5.59
C LYS A 11 15.59 5.30 4.95
N GLU A 12 16.70 5.15 5.65
CA GLU A 12 18.01 5.49 5.10
C GLU A 12 18.34 4.61 3.89
N LYS A 13 18.03 3.32 3.96
CA LYS A 13 18.24 2.42 2.83
C LYS A 13 17.38 2.83 1.63
N LEU A 14 16.13 3.18 1.89
CA LEU A 14 15.23 3.61 0.84
C LEU A 14 15.74 4.87 0.14
N GLN A 15 16.31 5.80 0.90
CA GLN A 15 16.84 7.04 0.34
C GLN A 15 18.13 6.80 -0.46
N ALA A 16 18.86 5.74 -0.15
CA ALA A 16 20.16 5.48 -0.75
C ALA A 16 20.09 4.76 -2.10
N ILE A 17 18.98 4.12 -2.42
CA ILE A 17 18.89 3.37 -3.67
C ILE A 17 18.47 4.27 -4.83
N PRO A 18 18.67 3.82 -6.08
CA PRO A 18 18.27 4.60 -7.26
C PRO A 18 16.77 4.88 -7.28
N PRO A 19 16.34 6.01 -7.84
CA PRO A 19 14.93 6.37 -7.88
C PRO A 19 14.02 5.31 -8.49
N ASN A 20 14.50 4.60 -9.51
CA ASN A 20 13.68 3.59 -10.18
C ASN A 20 13.43 2.35 -9.34
N GLN A 21 14.13 2.22 -8.20
CA GLN A 21 13.95 1.09 -7.30
C GLN A 21 13.19 1.46 -6.02
N LYS A 22 12.98 2.75 -5.79
CA LYS A 22 12.34 3.20 -4.55
C LYS A 22 10.91 2.72 -4.43
N GLY A 23 10.17 2.72 -5.53
CA GLY A 23 8.80 2.27 -5.52
C GLY A 23 8.68 0.80 -5.12
N SER A 24 9.51 -0.05 -5.70
CA SER A 24 9.49 -1.48 -5.39
C SER A 24 9.87 -1.74 -3.94
N LEU A 25 10.89 -1.04 -3.45
CA LEU A 25 11.27 -1.21 -2.06
C LEU A 25 10.17 -0.70 -1.12
N PHE A 26 9.56 0.42 -1.46
CA PHE A 26 8.48 0.96 -0.64
C PHE A 26 7.29 -0.01 -0.60
N GLU A 27 7.01 -0.71 -1.69
CA GLU A 27 5.97 -1.75 -1.69
C GLU A 27 6.33 -2.88 -0.73
N LYS A 28 7.59 -3.29 -0.70
CA LYS A 28 8.05 -4.33 0.24
C LYS A 28 7.92 -3.84 1.69
N ILE A 29 8.28 -2.60 1.93
CA ILE A 29 8.15 -1.98 3.26
C ILE A 29 6.68 -1.97 3.67
N SER A 30 5.81 -1.57 2.76
CA SER A 30 4.38 -1.48 3.02
C SER A 30 3.77 -2.86 3.27
N LYS A 31 4.18 -3.85 2.50
CA LYS A 31 3.71 -5.22 2.70
C LYS A 31 4.14 -5.75 4.07
N HIS A 32 5.39 -5.47 4.45
CA HIS A 32 5.89 -5.88 5.76
C HIS A 32 5.07 -5.22 6.88
N PHE A 33 4.77 -3.93 6.73
CA PHE A 33 3.95 -3.22 7.69
C PHE A 33 2.57 -3.86 7.84
N LEU A 34 1.90 -4.12 6.73
CA LEU A 34 0.57 -4.73 6.76
C LEU A 34 0.62 -6.11 7.40
N LYS A 35 1.64 -6.88 7.10
CA LYS A 35 1.76 -8.23 7.63
C LYS A 35 2.01 -8.24 9.13
N GLU A 36 2.86 -7.33 9.62
CA GLU A 36 3.28 -7.36 11.03
C GLU A 36 2.38 -6.53 11.92
N HIS A 37 1.89 -5.40 11.41
CA HIS A 37 1.09 -4.49 12.23
C HIS A 37 -0.39 -4.85 12.20
N ASP A 38 -0.89 -5.14 11.03
CA ASP A 38 -2.31 -5.41 10.83
C ASP A 38 -2.66 -6.89 10.87
N SER A 39 -1.72 -7.73 11.32
CA SER A 39 -1.99 -9.17 11.38
C SER A 39 -3.19 -9.48 12.29
N ALA A 40 -3.47 -8.62 13.27
CA ALA A 40 -4.63 -8.79 14.12
C ALA A 40 -5.95 -8.62 13.36
N ASN A 41 -5.91 -8.07 12.16
CA ASN A 41 -7.08 -7.90 11.32
C ASN A 41 -7.41 -9.15 10.50
N GLU A 42 -6.73 -10.25 10.81
CA GLU A 42 -7.05 -11.54 10.21
C GLU A 42 -6.87 -11.56 8.70
N TYR A 43 -5.69 -11.17 8.25
CA TYR A 43 -5.33 -11.25 6.86
C TYR A 43 -4.87 -12.67 6.51
N GLU A 44 -5.45 -13.24 5.47
CA GLU A 44 -5.05 -14.57 4.99
C GLU A 44 -3.84 -14.47 4.08
N SER A 45 -3.81 -13.46 3.20
CA SER A 45 -2.70 -13.27 2.30
C SER A 45 -2.58 -11.81 1.89
N ILE A 46 -1.36 -11.42 1.52
CA ILE A 46 -1.06 -10.10 0.97
C ILE A 46 -0.25 -10.36 -0.29
N ASP A 47 -0.83 -10.07 -1.45
CA ASP A 47 -0.19 -10.33 -2.73
C ASP A 47 0.12 -9.04 -3.47
N LEU A 48 1.32 -8.95 -4.02
CA LEU A 48 1.60 -7.87 -4.97
C LEU A 48 0.67 -8.06 -6.16
N TRP A 49 0.34 -6.96 -6.84
CA TRP A 49 -0.62 -7.01 -7.93
C TRP A 49 -0.29 -8.10 -8.95
N ASN A 50 0.96 -8.20 -9.36
CA ASN A 50 1.36 -9.17 -10.38
C ASN A 50 1.28 -10.61 -9.89
N ASP A 51 1.26 -10.82 -8.59
CA ASP A 51 1.18 -12.16 -7.99
C ASP A 51 -0.24 -12.56 -7.64
N TRP A 52 -1.17 -11.62 -7.69
CA TRP A 52 -2.55 -11.88 -7.31
C TRP A 52 -3.26 -12.59 -8.46
N GLU A 53 -3.68 -13.83 -8.21
CA GLU A 53 -4.23 -14.68 -9.25
C GLU A 53 -5.55 -14.16 -9.83
N LEU A 54 -6.36 -13.53 -9.00
CA LEU A 54 -7.68 -13.09 -9.45
C LEU A 54 -7.64 -11.86 -10.35
N ARG A 55 -6.46 -11.24 -10.53
CA ARG A 55 -6.35 -10.15 -11.50
C ARG A 55 -6.55 -10.63 -12.93
N GLY A 56 -6.40 -11.94 -13.15
CA GLY A 56 -6.55 -12.50 -14.47
C GLY A 56 -5.55 -11.93 -15.44
N LYS A 57 -6.02 -11.32 -16.52
CA LYS A 57 -5.18 -10.70 -17.53
C LYS A 57 -5.08 -9.19 -17.35
N GLU A 58 -5.61 -8.66 -16.25
CA GLU A 58 -5.57 -7.22 -16.02
C GLU A 58 -4.16 -6.73 -15.79
N GLY A 59 -3.83 -5.62 -16.44
CA GLY A 59 -2.54 -4.98 -16.21
C GLY A 59 -2.59 -4.06 -15.00
N ASP A 60 -1.69 -3.07 -15.02
CA ASP A 60 -1.62 -2.08 -13.95
C ASP A 60 -2.93 -1.29 -13.89
N ARG A 61 -3.55 -1.29 -12.72
CA ARG A 61 -4.81 -0.58 -12.47
C ARG A 61 -4.69 0.37 -11.31
N GLY A 62 -3.46 0.79 -10.99
CA GLY A 62 -3.24 1.65 -9.84
C GLY A 62 -3.30 0.92 -8.52
N ILE A 63 -3.42 -0.39 -8.53
CA ILE A 63 -3.42 -1.21 -7.33
C ILE A 63 -2.06 -1.89 -7.23
N ASP A 64 -1.38 -1.70 -6.11
CA ASP A 64 -0.05 -2.28 -5.92
C ASP A 64 -0.09 -3.61 -5.21
N MET A 65 -1.06 -3.80 -4.33
CA MET A 65 -1.22 -5.04 -3.58
C MET A 65 -2.69 -5.31 -3.34
N VAL A 66 -3.01 -6.58 -3.10
CA VAL A 66 -4.36 -6.98 -2.67
C VAL A 66 -4.23 -7.83 -1.42
N VAL A 67 -4.97 -7.45 -0.39
CA VAL A 67 -5.09 -8.24 0.83
C VAL A 67 -6.35 -9.09 0.74
N THR A 68 -6.22 -10.37 1.03
CA THR A 68 -7.38 -11.25 1.18
C THR A 68 -7.54 -11.55 2.67
N THR A 69 -8.72 -11.27 3.20
CA THR A 69 -8.99 -11.53 4.61
C THR A 69 -9.38 -12.99 4.81
N THR A 70 -9.37 -13.44 6.06
CA THR A 70 -9.79 -14.81 6.37
C THR A 70 -11.27 -15.05 6.08
N SER A 71 -12.07 -13.98 6.02
CA SER A 71 -13.47 -14.08 5.62
C SER A 71 -13.65 -13.95 4.12
N LYS A 72 -12.56 -13.96 3.34
CA LYS A 72 -12.57 -13.91 1.88
C LYS A 72 -13.06 -12.59 1.33
N GLU A 73 -12.81 -11.52 2.04
CA GLU A 73 -13.03 -10.17 1.54
C GLU A 73 -11.71 -9.64 0.99
N TYR A 74 -11.78 -8.66 0.10
CA TYR A 74 -10.60 -8.15 -0.59
C TYR A 74 -10.40 -6.67 -0.30
N ILE A 75 -9.14 -6.32 -0.07
CA ILE A 75 -8.74 -4.93 0.20
C ILE A 75 -7.70 -4.54 -0.84
N ALA A 76 -7.95 -3.43 -1.55
CA ALA A 76 -7.00 -2.93 -2.52
C ALA A 76 -6.04 -1.95 -1.85
N VAL A 77 -4.75 -2.04 -2.17
CA VAL A 77 -3.73 -1.20 -1.55
C VAL A 77 -2.95 -0.46 -2.62
N GLN A 78 -2.75 0.83 -2.41
CA GLN A 78 -1.86 1.63 -3.23
C GLN A 78 -0.76 2.23 -2.37
N CYS A 79 0.47 2.16 -2.88
CA CYS A 79 1.65 2.69 -2.21
C CYS A 79 2.18 3.88 -3.00
N LYS A 80 2.47 4.99 -2.33
CA LYS A 80 2.99 6.19 -2.96
C LYS A 80 4.20 6.70 -2.19
N TYR A 81 5.35 6.60 -2.81
CA TYR A 81 6.58 7.18 -2.28
C TYR A 81 6.78 8.53 -2.96
N HIS A 82 6.36 9.59 -2.33
CA HIS A 82 6.42 10.95 -2.86
C HIS A 82 7.07 11.89 -1.87
N GLN A 83 7.72 12.92 -2.38
CA GLN A 83 8.26 13.97 -1.52
C GLN A 83 7.31 15.15 -1.40
N ASN A 84 6.47 15.35 -2.41
CA ASN A 84 5.44 16.39 -2.39
C ASN A 84 4.09 15.78 -2.05
N ASN A 85 3.12 16.64 -1.75
CA ASN A 85 1.77 16.18 -1.47
C ASN A 85 1.23 15.33 -2.62
N ILE A 86 0.44 14.34 -2.26
CA ILE A 86 -0.15 13.43 -3.23
C ILE A 86 -1.46 14.05 -3.71
N SER A 87 -1.56 14.28 -5.01
CA SER A 87 -2.73 14.91 -5.61
C SER A 87 -3.83 13.89 -5.88
N LEU A 88 -5.03 14.41 -6.14
CA LEU A 88 -6.12 13.55 -6.58
C LEU A 88 -5.72 12.79 -7.84
N ASN A 89 -5.03 13.46 -8.76
CA ASN A 89 -4.62 12.81 -9.99
C ASN A 89 -3.70 11.61 -9.75
N ASP A 90 -2.89 11.70 -8.69
CA ASP A 90 -1.96 10.60 -8.35
C ASP A 90 -2.69 9.33 -7.91
N ILE A 91 -3.90 9.45 -7.38
CA ILE A 91 -4.64 8.31 -6.86
C ILE A 91 -5.94 8.02 -7.62
N ALA A 92 -6.20 8.78 -8.69
CA ALA A 92 -7.48 8.69 -9.39
C ALA A 92 -7.75 7.29 -9.97
N THR A 93 -6.75 6.68 -10.58
CA THR A 93 -6.92 5.35 -11.16
C THR A 93 -7.21 4.32 -10.06
N PHE A 94 -6.51 4.44 -8.94
CA PHE A 94 -6.75 3.57 -7.80
C PHE A 94 -8.20 3.71 -7.30
N LEU A 95 -8.67 4.95 -7.12
CA LEU A 95 -10.02 5.18 -6.61
C LEU A 95 -11.08 4.64 -7.56
N THR A 96 -10.85 4.79 -8.86
CA THR A 96 -11.77 4.25 -9.86
C THR A 96 -11.81 2.72 -9.78
N GLN A 97 -10.64 2.09 -9.72
CA GLN A 97 -10.57 0.63 -9.70
C GLN A 97 -11.13 0.07 -8.39
N LEU A 98 -10.90 0.77 -7.30
CA LEU A 98 -11.43 0.38 -6.00
C LEU A 98 -12.95 0.23 -6.05
N GLN A 99 -13.61 1.16 -6.71
CA GLN A 99 -15.06 1.17 -6.80
C GLN A 99 -15.59 0.20 -7.85
N SER A 100 -14.84 -0.01 -8.92
CA SER A 100 -15.27 -0.89 -10.04
C SER A 100 -15.02 -2.36 -9.75
N GLY A 101 -14.02 -2.66 -8.93
CA GLY A 101 -13.60 -4.04 -8.74
C GLY A 101 -12.77 -4.55 -9.90
N VAL A 102 -12.45 -5.83 -9.88
CA VAL A 102 -11.68 -6.50 -10.91
C VAL A 102 -12.39 -7.79 -11.24
N GLY A 103 -12.91 -7.89 -12.48
CA GLY A 103 -13.72 -9.04 -12.85
C GLY A 103 -14.92 -9.15 -11.92
N GLU A 104 -15.05 -10.29 -11.27
CA GLU A 104 -16.14 -10.51 -10.32
C GLU A 104 -15.78 -10.11 -8.90
N VAL A 105 -14.52 -9.73 -8.67
CA VAL A 105 -14.06 -9.34 -7.34
C VAL A 105 -14.51 -7.91 -7.05
N ARG A 106 -15.04 -7.72 -5.84
CA ARG A 106 -15.40 -6.39 -5.35
C ARG A 106 -14.60 -6.12 -4.09
N PHE A 107 -14.06 -4.90 -3.99
CA PHE A 107 -13.25 -4.54 -2.84
C PHE A 107 -14.13 -3.98 -1.73
N LYS A 108 -13.87 -4.45 -0.52
CA LYS A 108 -14.55 -3.94 0.66
C LYS A 108 -13.92 -2.64 1.15
N LYS A 109 -12.63 -2.49 0.90
CA LYS A 109 -11.84 -1.42 1.50
C LYS A 109 -10.65 -1.10 0.63
N GLY A 110 -10.21 0.15 0.69
CA GLY A 110 -8.96 0.58 0.10
C GLY A 110 -8.01 1.05 1.19
N ILE A 111 -6.72 0.90 0.95
CA ILE A 111 -5.67 1.43 1.82
C ILE A 111 -4.70 2.20 0.95
N ILE A 112 -4.42 3.45 1.33
CA ILE A 112 -3.40 4.26 0.67
C ILE A 112 -2.26 4.43 1.66
N ILE A 113 -1.08 3.94 1.28
CA ILE A 113 0.12 4.02 2.11
C ILE A 113 1.08 5.00 1.45
N SER A 114 1.46 6.05 2.15
CA SER A 114 2.25 7.10 1.53
C SER A 114 3.27 7.69 2.50
N THR A 115 4.31 8.29 1.91
CA THR A 115 5.31 9.04 2.66
C THR A 115 5.00 10.53 2.72
N SER A 116 3.91 10.97 2.08
CA SER A 116 3.52 12.37 2.03
C SER A 116 2.03 12.50 2.30
N ASN A 117 1.61 13.71 2.63
CA ASN A 117 0.20 13.97 2.90
C ASN A 117 -0.61 14.02 1.61
N LEU A 118 -1.86 13.65 1.71
CA LEU A 118 -2.79 13.79 0.60
C LEU A 118 -3.25 15.23 0.49
N SER A 119 -3.44 15.70 -0.75
CA SER A 119 -3.96 17.04 -0.99
C SER A 119 -5.41 17.14 -0.53
N SER A 120 -5.90 18.36 -0.38
CA SER A 120 -7.28 18.56 0.04
C SER A 120 -8.27 17.99 -0.99
N ASN A 121 -7.96 18.06 -2.27
CA ASN A 121 -8.83 17.47 -3.29
C ASN A 121 -8.83 15.94 -3.21
N ALA A 122 -7.68 15.35 -2.93
CA ALA A 122 -7.59 13.90 -2.74
C ALA A 122 -8.42 13.46 -1.52
N LEU A 123 -8.32 14.20 -0.42
CA LEU A 123 -9.09 13.91 0.79
C LEU A 123 -10.60 14.04 0.55
N LYS A 124 -11.02 15.05 -0.21
CA LYS A 124 -12.43 15.22 -0.54
C LYS A 124 -12.95 14.04 -1.36
N ALA A 125 -12.17 13.58 -2.34
CA ALA A 125 -12.57 12.45 -3.16
C ALA A 125 -12.72 11.19 -2.32
N ILE A 126 -11.81 10.97 -1.38
CA ILE A 126 -11.87 9.82 -0.48
C ILE A 126 -13.14 9.90 0.37
N GLU A 127 -13.45 11.08 0.89
CA GLU A 127 -14.62 11.27 1.71
C GLU A 127 -15.91 11.03 0.93
N GLN A 128 -15.94 11.44 -0.33
CA GLN A 128 -17.08 11.18 -1.19
C GLN A 128 -17.31 9.69 -1.39
N ILE A 129 -16.24 8.92 -1.54
CA ILE A 129 -16.36 7.48 -1.68
C ILE A 129 -16.88 6.84 -0.39
N ARG A 130 -16.37 7.28 0.75
CA ARG A 130 -16.85 6.77 2.04
C ARG A 130 -18.34 7.02 2.22
N SER A 131 -18.85 8.09 1.64
CA SER A 131 -20.24 8.56 1.84
C SER A 131 -21.19 8.17 0.73
N ASN A 132 -20.71 7.49 -0.33
CA ASN A 132 -21.53 7.30 -1.53
C ASN A 132 -22.50 6.12 -1.45
N GLY A 133 -22.56 5.44 -0.32
CA GLY A 133 -23.52 4.34 -0.13
C GLY A 133 -23.05 2.98 -0.64
N MET A 134 -21.85 2.89 -1.22
CA MET A 134 -21.34 1.61 -1.71
C MET A 134 -20.75 0.73 -0.59
N GLY A 135 -20.56 1.29 0.59
CA GLY A 135 -20.02 0.53 1.71
C GLY A 135 -18.51 0.32 1.64
N ILE A 136 -17.82 1.10 0.83
CA ILE A 136 -16.36 1.00 0.72
C ILE A 136 -15.72 1.99 1.67
N ASP A 137 -14.81 1.51 2.50
CA ASP A 137 -14.03 2.38 3.37
C ASP A 137 -12.64 2.56 2.78
N ILE A 138 -11.95 3.61 3.18
CA ILE A 138 -10.58 3.87 2.75
C ILE A 138 -9.78 4.31 3.96
N ASP A 139 -8.69 3.61 4.23
CA ASP A 139 -7.75 3.98 5.28
C ASP A 139 -6.51 4.62 4.67
N GLU A 140 -5.92 5.51 5.43
CA GLU A 140 -4.67 6.16 5.06
C GLU A 140 -3.61 5.75 6.08
N ILE A 141 -2.50 5.24 5.58
CA ILE A 141 -1.35 4.88 6.41
C ILE A 141 -0.21 5.77 5.98
N THR A 142 0.39 6.46 6.93
CA THR A 142 1.46 7.41 6.66
C THR A 142 2.77 6.92 7.25
N GLU A 143 3.85 7.63 6.94
CA GLU A 143 5.15 7.31 7.49
C GLU A 143 5.15 7.38 9.02
N GLU A 144 4.32 8.23 9.60
CA GLU A 144 4.21 8.29 11.06
C GLU A 144 3.72 6.98 11.64
N ASP A 145 2.81 6.30 10.94
CA ASP A 145 2.34 4.99 11.38
C ASP A 145 3.48 3.99 11.41
N PHE A 146 4.40 4.07 10.46
CA PHE A 146 5.59 3.22 10.45
C PHE A 146 6.50 3.54 11.66
N ILE A 147 6.74 4.83 11.88
CA ILE A 147 7.65 5.30 12.92
C ILE A 147 7.18 4.85 14.30
N TYR A 148 5.90 4.95 14.56
CA TYR A 148 5.34 4.66 15.88
C TYR A 148 4.83 3.23 16.03
N SER A 149 5.05 2.38 15.03
CA SER A 149 4.64 0.98 15.09
C SER A 149 5.58 0.17 16.00
N GLN A 150 5.09 -0.98 16.43
CA GLN A 150 5.87 -1.93 17.22
C GLN A 150 6.52 -3.00 16.35
N ILE A 151 6.70 -2.71 15.09
CA ILE A 151 7.19 -3.67 14.10
C ILE A 151 8.70 -3.81 14.20
N ASP A 152 9.17 -5.05 14.07
CA ASP A 152 10.58 -5.32 13.94
C ASP A 152 10.97 -5.17 12.46
N TRP A 153 11.50 -4.00 12.12
CA TRP A 153 11.89 -3.69 10.75
C TRP A 153 13.14 -4.45 10.32
N GLU A 154 13.89 -5.01 11.28
CA GLU A 154 15.08 -5.76 10.95
C GLU A 154 14.75 -7.09 10.26
N LYS A 155 13.53 -7.57 10.40
CA LYS A 155 13.08 -8.78 9.71
C LYS A 155 12.84 -8.55 8.23
N LEU A 156 12.76 -7.31 7.80
CA LEU A 156 12.54 -7.01 6.39
C LEU A 156 13.84 -7.15 5.62
N ASP A 157 13.82 -8.00 4.61
CA ASP A 157 14.96 -8.17 3.73
C ASP A 157 14.95 -7.09 2.66
N THR A 158 15.95 -6.22 2.71
CA THR A 158 16.06 -5.11 1.77
C THR A 158 17.22 -5.30 0.78
N THR A 159 17.74 -6.52 0.66
CA THR A 159 18.86 -6.75 -0.24
C THR A 159 18.44 -6.56 -1.70
N GLN A 160 19.41 -6.21 -2.54
CA GLN A 160 19.15 -5.99 -3.96
C GLN A 160 18.65 -7.26 -4.66
N SER A 161 19.05 -8.40 -4.18
CA SER A 161 18.61 -9.67 -4.77
C SER A 161 17.10 -9.86 -4.66
N GLU A 162 16.46 -9.11 -3.79
CA GLU A 162 15.02 -9.18 -3.61
C GLU A 162 14.26 -8.31 -4.60
N LEU A 163 14.96 -7.41 -5.28
CA LEU A 163 14.34 -6.52 -6.24
C LEU A 163 14.31 -7.18 -7.62
N PRO A 164 13.28 -6.87 -8.42
CA PRO A 164 13.23 -7.41 -9.78
C PRO A 164 14.48 -7.00 -10.54
N LEU A 165 15.11 -7.96 -11.13
CA LEU A 165 16.22 -7.67 -12.01
C LEU A 165 15.67 -7.18 -13.34
N CYS A 166 16.36 -6.26 -13.95
CA CYS A 166 15.96 -5.78 -15.26
C CYS A 166 16.42 -6.81 -16.28
N GLU A 167 15.51 -7.57 -16.76
CA GLU A 167 15.77 -8.54 -17.80
C GLU A 167 15.40 -8.00 -19.15
#